data_56d916bd2c8c52d5c51e68cc64e8d71b
#
_entry.id   56d916bd2c8c52d5c51e68cc64e8d71b
#
_cell.length_a   1.000
_cell.length_b   1.000
_cell.length_c   1.000
_cell.angle_alpha   90.00
_cell.angle_beta   90.00
_cell.angle_gamma   90.00
#
_symmetry.space_group_name_H-M   'P 1'
#
loop_
_entity.id
_entity.type
_entity.pdbx_description
1 polymer ?
#
loop_
_entity_poly.entity_id
_entity_poly.type
_entity_poly.pdbx_seq_one_letter_code
_entity_poly.pdbx_strand_id
1 'polypeptide(L)'
;MPTFTLPPRQPAASSRLPLTLMSLDSWALVSITGADSTAYLQGQLTLDVAALDADHHSPAAHCDAKGKMWSNMRLFHRGEGYAYVIRRELRDTQLTELKKYAVFSKVTMAADDESVLLGLAGFQARAALANLFDSLPDSEKPVVQQGETTLLWFAQPAERFLIVTSLSQAEALKQKLNDDAQFNDSQQWLALDIEAGIPVIDPATSVQFIPQATNLQALDAISFKKGCYAGQEMVARAKYRGANKRALYWLAGQASHLPEANAPLELQMGERWRRTGSVLAAVQLDDGISWIQVVLNNDLEPDSVLRVEGDEGGHLTIQPLPYSLAEE
;
A
#
# COMPACT_ATOMS: atom_id res chain seq x y z
N MET A 1 -5.54 24.07 -2.03
CA MET A 1 -5.62 22.71 -1.47
C MET A 1 -5.39 22.77 0.01
N PRO A 2 -6.29 22.21 0.85
CA PRO A 2 -6.00 22.10 2.26
C PRO A 2 -4.80 21.17 2.44
N THR A 3 -3.73 21.69 3.00
CA THR A 3 -2.55 20.90 3.34
C THR A 3 -2.57 20.63 4.82
N PHE A 4 -2.66 19.35 5.17
CA PHE A 4 -2.48 18.89 6.54
C PHE A 4 -1.19 18.07 6.58
N THR A 5 -0.19 18.58 7.27
CA THR A 5 1.11 17.92 7.43
C THR A 5 1.53 17.91 8.88
N LEU A 6 2.13 16.81 9.30
CA LEU A 6 2.72 16.67 10.63
C LEU A 6 4.25 16.67 10.52
N PRO A 7 4.96 17.09 11.57
CA PRO A 7 6.41 17.12 11.53
C PRO A 7 7.01 15.74 11.26
N PRO A 8 7.95 15.62 10.33
CA PRO A 8 8.61 14.35 10.03
C PRO A 8 9.57 13.95 11.16
N ARG A 9 9.76 12.64 11.27
CA ARG A 9 10.82 12.04 12.08
C ARG A 9 11.22 10.72 11.44
N GLN A 10 12.39 10.18 11.82
CA GLN A 10 12.76 8.84 11.37
C GLN A 10 11.77 7.82 11.92
N PRO A 11 11.28 6.90 11.07
CA PRO A 11 10.30 5.92 11.49
C PRO A 11 10.91 4.86 12.42
N ALA A 12 10.05 4.20 13.17
CA ALA A 12 10.39 3.05 13.99
C ALA A 12 9.73 1.78 13.46
N ALA A 13 10.32 0.62 13.78
CA ALA A 13 9.65 -0.66 13.58
C ALA A 13 8.36 -0.74 14.41
N SER A 14 7.36 -1.49 13.92
CA SER A 14 6.07 -1.61 14.60
C SER A 14 6.20 -2.13 16.04
N SER A 15 7.15 -3.03 16.28
CA SER A 15 7.36 -3.66 17.59
C SER A 15 7.76 -2.70 18.72
N ARG A 16 8.26 -1.51 18.37
CA ARG A 16 8.71 -0.49 19.33
C ARG A 16 8.14 0.89 19.05
N LEU A 17 7.13 0.96 18.22
CA LEU A 17 6.49 2.23 17.84
C LEU A 17 5.65 2.77 19.00
N PRO A 18 5.96 3.97 19.52
CA PRO A 18 5.04 4.67 20.43
C PRO A 18 3.73 5.00 19.72
N LEU A 19 2.70 5.38 20.48
CA LEU A 19 1.49 5.92 19.88
C LEU A 19 1.85 7.07 18.92
N THR A 20 1.48 6.92 17.64
CA THR A 20 1.89 7.83 16.57
C THR A 20 0.71 8.20 15.69
N LEU A 21 0.48 9.49 15.52
CA LEU A 21 -0.41 10.04 14.51
C LEU A 21 0.44 10.46 13.30
N MET A 22 0.02 10.05 12.10
CA MET A 22 0.74 10.30 10.85
C MET A 22 -0.11 11.09 9.88
N SER A 23 0.47 12.08 9.20
CA SER A 23 -0.13 12.66 8.00
C SER A 23 0.30 11.85 6.79
N LEU A 24 -0.67 11.30 6.04
CA LEU A 24 -0.42 10.44 4.89
C LEU A 24 -0.38 11.27 3.59
N ASP A 25 0.44 12.29 3.55
CA ASP A 25 0.53 13.26 2.45
C ASP A 25 1.15 12.67 1.17
N SER A 26 1.85 11.53 1.25
CA SER A 26 2.33 10.78 0.08
C SER A 26 1.28 9.81 -0.50
N TRP A 27 0.12 9.69 0.11
CA TRP A 27 -1.05 9.01 -0.42
C TRP A 27 -2.15 9.99 -0.75
N ALA A 28 -3.07 9.57 -1.61
CA ALA A 28 -4.16 10.41 -2.10
C ALA A 28 -5.44 9.58 -2.25
N LEU A 29 -6.57 10.26 -2.31
CA LEU A 29 -7.89 9.66 -2.39
C LEU A 29 -8.51 9.90 -3.75
N VAL A 30 -9.24 8.89 -4.25
CA VAL A 30 -10.16 8.99 -5.38
C VAL A 30 -11.54 8.62 -4.89
N SER A 31 -12.54 9.42 -5.25
CA SER A 31 -13.96 9.16 -4.95
C SER A 31 -14.67 8.66 -6.21
N ILE A 32 -15.55 7.67 -6.04
CA ILE A 32 -16.28 7.02 -7.12
C ILE A 32 -17.74 6.97 -6.75
N THR A 33 -18.59 7.55 -7.60
CA THR A 33 -20.06 7.59 -7.42
C THR A 33 -20.76 7.25 -8.71
N GLY A 34 -22.04 6.93 -8.62
CA GLY A 34 -22.89 6.63 -9.77
C GLY A 34 -23.42 5.20 -9.76
N ALA A 35 -24.54 4.98 -10.47
CA ALA A 35 -25.25 3.71 -10.48
C ALA A 35 -24.42 2.56 -11.04
N ASP A 36 -23.47 2.84 -11.93
CA ASP A 36 -22.64 1.83 -12.58
C ASP A 36 -21.27 1.64 -11.93
N SER A 37 -21.02 2.22 -10.74
CA SER A 37 -19.71 2.18 -10.07
C SER A 37 -19.21 0.74 -9.88
N THR A 38 -20.03 -0.13 -9.31
CA THR A 38 -19.65 -1.53 -9.06
C THR A 38 -19.35 -2.27 -10.37
N ALA A 39 -20.23 -2.17 -11.34
CA ALA A 39 -20.07 -2.85 -12.63
C ALA A 39 -18.84 -2.36 -13.40
N TYR A 40 -18.60 -1.06 -13.37
CA TYR A 40 -17.43 -0.48 -14.03
C TYR A 40 -16.11 -0.93 -13.37
N LEU A 41 -16.02 -0.81 -12.07
CA LEU A 41 -14.83 -1.24 -11.33
C LEU A 41 -14.58 -2.76 -11.44
N GLN A 42 -15.66 -3.55 -11.52
CA GLN A 42 -15.57 -5.00 -11.70
C GLN A 42 -14.83 -5.36 -13.01
N GLY A 43 -15.02 -4.60 -14.06
CA GLY A 43 -14.35 -4.80 -15.34
C GLY A 43 -12.96 -4.16 -15.45
N GLN A 44 -12.53 -3.38 -14.47
CA GLN A 44 -11.26 -2.65 -14.52
C GLN A 44 -10.23 -3.15 -13.51
N LEU A 45 -10.66 -3.59 -12.34
CA LEU A 45 -9.78 -3.99 -11.25
C LEU A 45 -9.67 -5.51 -11.13
N THR A 46 -8.59 -5.97 -10.54
CA THR A 46 -8.34 -7.41 -10.31
C THR A 46 -9.22 -8.01 -9.21
N LEU A 47 -9.70 -7.18 -8.30
CA LEU A 47 -10.56 -7.57 -7.17
C LEU A 47 -11.97 -7.93 -7.66
N ASP A 48 -12.61 -8.88 -6.99
CA ASP A 48 -14.06 -9.07 -7.11
C ASP A 48 -14.78 -7.95 -6.34
N VAL A 49 -15.00 -6.83 -7.02
CA VAL A 49 -15.59 -5.63 -6.43
C VAL A 49 -17.02 -5.88 -5.95
N ALA A 50 -17.78 -6.68 -6.72
CA ALA A 50 -19.16 -7.01 -6.37
C ALA A 50 -19.28 -7.80 -5.06
N ALA A 51 -18.24 -8.52 -4.67
CA ALA A 51 -18.19 -9.29 -3.43
C ALA A 51 -17.63 -8.49 -2.23
N LEU A 52 -17.18 -7.25 -2.45
CA LEU A 52 -16.66 -6.40 -1.36
C LEU A 52 -17.82 -5.83 -0.53
N ASP A 53 -17.94 -6.25 0.71
CA ASP A 53 -18.95 -5.75 1.63
C ASP A 53 -18.69 -4.29 2.03
N ALA A 54 -19.73 -3.58 2.44
CA ALA A 54 -19.66 -2.17 2.83
C ALA A 54 -18.78 -1.93 4.07
N ASP A 55 -18.64 -2.92 4.93
CA ASP A 55 -17.81 -2.86 6.15
C ASP A 55 -16.42 -3.50 5.98
N HIS A 56 -16.01 -3.75 4.74
CA HIS A 56 -14.69 -4.28 4.39
C HIS A 56 -13.92 -3.35 3.45
N HIS A 57 -12.61 -3.48 3.46
CA HIS A 57 -11.72 -2.89 2.47
C HIS A 57 -10.79 -3.96 1.91
N SER A 58 -10.23 -3.72 0.74
CA SER A 58 -9.34 -4.68 0.09
C SER A 58 -8.30 -3.99 -0.77
N PRO A 59 -7.09 -4.56 -0.86
CA PRO A 59 -6.20 -4.19 -1.93
C PRO A 59 -6.77 -4.63 -3.27
N ALA A 60 -6.43 -3.92 -4.33
CA ALA A 60 -6.77 -4.22 -5.71
C ALA A 60 -5.67 -3.72 -6.61
N ALA A 61 -5.60 -4.22 -7.84
CA ALA A 61 -4.70 -3.71 -8.86
C ALA A 61 -5.48 -3.25 -10.09
N HIS A 62 -5.00 -2.20 -10.72
CA HIS A 62 -5.46 -1.72 -12.01
C HIS A 62 -4.35 -1.96 -13.04
N CYS A 63 -4.62 -2.78 -14.04
CA CYS A 63 -3.65 -3.22 -15.04
C CYS A 63 -3.95 -2.64 -16.41
N ASP A 64 -2.89 -2.52 -17.23
CA ASP A 64 -3.04 -2.32 -18.66
C ASP A 64 -3.45 -3.63 -19.38
N ALA A 65 -3.63 -3.57 -20.69
CA ALA A 65 -4.03 -4.74 -21.49
C ALA A 65 -3.00 -5.89 -21.46
N LYS A 66 -1.76 -5.59 -21.10
CA LYS A 66 -0.67 -6.59 -20.99
C LYS A 66 -0.56 -7.17 -19.57
N GLY A 67 -1.47 -6.80 -18.68
CA GLY A 67 -1.45 -7.26 -17.28
C GLY A 67 -0.42 -6.56 -16.39
N LYS A 68 0.20 -5.48 -16.86
CA LYS A 68 1.13 -4.68 -16.06
C LYS A 68 0.36 -3.65 -15.25
N MET A 69 0.63 -3.56 -13.95
CA MET A 69 -0.08 -2.64 -13.07
C MET A 69 0.26 -1.18 -13.37
N TRP A 70 -0.77 -0.36 -13.59
CA TRP A 70 -0.68 1.09 -13.38
C TRP A 70 -0.35 1.37 -11.93
N SER A 71 -1.09 0.74 -11.02
CA SER A 71 -0.86 0.75 -9.58
C SER A 71 -1.70 -0.30 -8.88
N ASN A 72 -1.40 -0.55 -7.62
CA ASN A 72 -2.32 -1.10 -6.64
C ASN A 72 -2.98 0.05 -5.87
N MET A 73 -4.09 -0.25 -5.20
CA MET A 73 -4.84 0.68 -4.38
C MET A 73 -5.58 -0.07 -3.26
N ARG A 74 -6.09 0.67 -2.30
CA ARG A 74 -6.95 0.15 -1.23
C ARG A 74 -8.37 0.64 -1.47
N LEU A 75 -9.26 -0.27 -1.85
CA LEU A 75 -10.67 0.02 -2.19
C LEU A 75 -11.58 -0.21 -1.00
N PHE A 76 -12.55 0.66 -0.79
CA PHE A 76 -13.59 0.54 0.23
C PHE A 76 -14.84 1.32 -0.17
N HIS A 77 -15.98 0.97 0.42
CA HIS A 77 -17.22 1.75 0.25
C HIS A 77 -17.13 3.05 1.06
N ARG A 78 -17.57 4.15 0.45
CA ARG A 78 -17.66 5.45 1.12
C ARG A 78 -18.81 6.27 0.55
N GLY A 79 -19.66 6.81 1.43
CA GLY A 79 -20.88 7.46 0.99
C GLY A 79 -21.78 6.49 0.22
N GLU A 80 -22.27 6.91 -0.93
CA GLU A 80 -23.11 6.09 -1.81
C GLU A 80 -22.30 5.33 -2.87
N GLY A 81 -20.99 5.40 -2.83
CA GLY A 81 -20.13 4.77 -3.81
C GLY A 81 -18.89 4.14 -3.17
N TYR A 82 -17.76 4.39 -3.79
CA TYR A 82 -16.46 3.87 -3.37
C TYR A 82 -15.46 4.99 -3.21
N ALA A 83 -14.40 4.68 -2.50
CA ALA A 83 -13.16 5.44 -2.53
C ALA A 83 -11.99 4.47 -2.63
N TYR A 84 -10.86 4.94 -3.14
CA TYR A 84 -9.62 4.20 -2.99
C TYR A 84 -8.45 5.12 -2.64
N VAL A 85 -7.51 4.56 -1.89
CA VAL A 85 -6.25 5.20 -1.51
C VAL A 85 -5.15 4.68 -2.42
N ILE A 86 -4.35 5.58 -2.95
CA ILE A 86 -3.27 5.32 -3.90
C ILE A 86 -2.10 6.27 -3.61
N ARG A 87 -0.90 5.96 -4.08
CA ARG A 87 0.24 6.89 -3.99
C ARG A 87 -0.08 8.19 -4.70
N ARG A 88 0.19 9.32 -4.03
CA ARG A 88 -0.18 10.64 -4.53
C ARG A 88 0.41 10.96 -5.89
N GLU A 89 1.69 10.70 -6.09
CA GLU A 89 2.38 11.03 -7.35
C GLU A 89 1.86 10.22 -8.55
N LEU A 90 1.17 9.11 -8.31
CA LEU A 90 0.65 8.23 -9.36
C LEU A 90 -0.85 8.40 -9.59
N ARG A 91 -1.57 9.04 -8.66
CA ARG A 91 -3.04 9.12 -8.69
C ARG A 91 -3.59 9.66 -10.00
N ASP A 92 -3.09 10.81 -10.47
CA ASP A 92 -3.68 11.48 -11.62
C ASP A 92 -3.46 10.69 -12.91
N THR A 93 -2.29 10.09 -13.09
CA THR A 93 -1.99 9.21 -14.23
C THR A 93 -2.86 7.97 -14.21
N GLN A 94 -2.95 7.28 -13.07
CA GLN A 94 -3.75 6.08 -12.93
C GLN A 94 -5.25 6.39 -13.12
N LEU A 95 -5.74 7.48 -12.55
CA LEU A 95 -7.15 7.88 -12.68
C LEU A 95 -7.51 8.20 -14.14
N THR A 96 -6.62 8.86 -14.87
CA THR A 96 -6.80 9.12 -16.30
C THR A 96 -6.98 7.82 -17.09
N GLU A 97 -6.17 6.81 -16.80
CA GLU A 97 -6.29 5.48 -17.43
C GLU A 97 -7.58 4.76 -17.02
N LEU A 98 -7.97 4.86 -15.74
CA LEU A 98 -9.20 4.24 -15.24
C LEU A 98 -10.45 4.84 -15.92
N LYS A 99 -10.44 6.12 -16.24
CA LYS A 99 -11.56 6.83 -16.88
C LYS A 99 -11.75 6.51 -18.36
N LYS A 100 -10.75 5.97 -19.03
CA LYS A 100 -10.77 5.83 -20.50
C LYS A 100 -12.00 5.11 -21.06
N TYR A 101 -12.50 4.12 -20.36
CA TYR A 101 -13.59 3.27 -20.82
C TYR A 101 -14.94 3.59 -20.19
N ALA A 102 -15.03 4.71 -19.47
CA ALA A 102 -16.21 5.08 -18.68
C ALA A 102 -17.26 5.90 -19.44
N VAL A 103 -17.02 6.22 -20.71
CA VAL A 103 -17.84 7.18 -21.52
C VAL A 103 -19.33 6.86 -21.49
N PHE A 104 -19.70 5.59 -21.53
CA PHE A 104 -21.10 5.16 -21.55
C PHE A 104 -21.60 4.62 -20.20
N SER A 105 -20.79 4.71 -19.16
CA SER A 105 -21.14 4.24 -17.83
C SER A 105 -21.58 5.41 -16.94
N LYS A 106 -22.60 5.18 -16.13
CA LYS A 106 -23.07 6.15 -15.14
C LYS A 106 -22.16 6.09 -13.90
N VAL A 107 -20.94 6.55 -14.06
CA VAL A 107 -19.92 6.57 -13.01
C VAL A 107 -19.15 7.88 -13.09
N THR A 108 -18.92 8.48 -11.94
CA THR A 108 -18.07 9.67 -11.77
C THR A 108 -16.91 9.29 -10.89
N MET A 109 -15.71 9.47 -11.39
CA MET A 109 -14.46 9.20 -10.67
C MET A 109 -13.64 10.48 -10.62
N ALA A 110 -13.31 10.92 -9.42
CA ALA A 110 -12.66 12.21 -9.21
C ALA A 110 -11.60 12.13 -8.12
N ALA A 111 -10.51 12.86 -8.32
CA ALA A 111 -9.55 13.11 -7.26
C ALA A 111 -10.24 13.86 -6.10
N ASP A 112 -10.07 13.35 -4.89
CA ASP A 112 -10.55 14.00 -3.67
C ASP A 112 -9.35 14.62 -2.94
N ASP A 113 -9.22 15.94 -3.07
CA ASP A 113 -8.18 16.73 -2.40
C ASP A 113 -8.73 17.54 -1.22
N GLU A 114 -10.00 17.39 -0.90
CA GLU A 114 -10.63 18.03 0.26
C GLU A 114 -10.55 17.16 1.51
N SER A 115 -10.56 15.83 1.34
CA SER A 115 -10.37 14.89 2.44
C SER A 115 -8.90 14.78 2.83
N VAL A 116 -8.68 14.51 4.11
CA VAL A 116 -7.35 14.31 4.71
C VAL A 116 -7.19 12.84 5.06
N LEU A 117 -6.03 12.27 4.75
CA LEU A 117 -5.65 10.92 5.10
C LEU A 117 -4.69 10.95 6.29
N LEU A 118 -5.05 10.25 7.36
CA LEU A 118 -4.23 10.09 8.55
C LEU A 118 -3.98 8.61 8.83
N GLY A 119 -2.87 8.32 9.51
CA GLY A 119 -2.61 7.02 10.11
C GLY A 119 -2.50 7.14 11.62
N LEU A 120 -2.99 6.12 12.33
CA LEU A 120 -2.79 5.97 13.77
C LEU A 120 -2.26 4.57 14.05
N ALA A 121 -1.13 4.47 14.72
CA ALA A 121 -0.48 3.20 15.00
C ALA A 121 0.35 3.29 16.28
N GLY A 122 0.90 2.15 16.71
CA GLY A 122 1.81 2.08 17.83
C GLY A 122 1.13 1.68 19.14
N PHE A 123 1.86 1.84 20.21
CA PHE A 123 1.43 1.42 21.53
C PHE A 123 0.09 2.04 21.92
N GLN A 124 -0.90 1.20 22.27
CA GLN A 124 -2.24 1.61 22.69
C GLN A 124 -3.02 2.43 21.65
N ALA A 125 -2.77 2.22 20.35
CA ALA A 125 -3.47 2.93 19.28
C ALA A 125 -5.00 2.72 19.37
N ARG A 126 -5.47 1.49 19.62
CA ARG A 126 -6.90 1.21 19.78
C ARG A 126 -7.51 1.96 20.98
N ALA A 127 -6.83 1.98 22.11
CA ALA A 127 -7.29 2.69 23.29
C ALA A 127 -7.41 4.21 23.04
N ALA A 128 -6.44 4.78 22.34
CA ALA A 128 -6.48 6.19 21.93
C ALA A 128 -7.64 6.46 20.98
N LEU A 129 -7.86 5.58 20.00
CA LEU A 129 -8.97 5.72 19.05
C LEU A 129 -10.33 5.62 19.76
N ALA A 130 -10.45 4.76 20.77
CA ALA A 130 -11.68 4.59 21.56
C ALA A 130 -12.10 5.85 22.32
N ASN A 131 -11.15 6.73 22.66
CA ASN A 131 -11.45 8.02 23.28
C ASN A 131 -11.93 9.07 22.27
N LEU A 132 -11.79 8.81 20.97
CA LEU A 132 -12.07 9.77 19.91
C LEU A 132 -13.34 9.43 19.12
N PHE A 133 -13.68 8.15 19.04
CA PHE A 133 -14.80 7.64 18.24
C PHE A 133 -15.63 6.64 19.04
N ASP A 134 -16.95 6.65 18.81
CA ASP A 134 -17.90 5.79 19.53
C ASP A 134 -17.85 4.33 19.03
N SER A 135 -17.55 4.14 17.74
CA SER A 135 -17.48 2.84 17.11
C SER A 135 -16.13 2.66 16.43
N LEU A 136 -15.46 1.54 16.68
CA LEU A 136 -14.14 1.24 16.15
C LEU A 136 -14.18 0.08 15.17
N PRO A 137 -13.37 0.13 14.10
CA PRO A 137 -13.21 -1.03 13.23
C PRO A 137 -12.36 -2.11 13.90
N ASP A 138 -12.59 -3.35 13.49
CA ASP A 138 -11.90 -4.54 13.97
C ASP A 138 -11.78 -5.59 12.85
N SER A 139 -11.35 -6.81 13.20
CA SER A 139 -11.18 -7.90 12.23
C SER A 139 -12.49 -8.35 11.58
N GLU A 140 -13.64 -8.18 12.23
CA GLU A 140 -14.95 -8.57 11.68
C GLU A 140 -15.56 -7.48 10.82
N LYS A 141 -15.36 -6.22 11.21
CA LYS A 141 -15.83 -5.02 10.51
C LYS A 141 -14.66 -4.06 10.32
N PRO A 142 -13.79 -4.29 9.33
CA PRO A 142 -12.60 -3.48 9.14
C PRO A 142 -12.86 -2.03 8.70
N VAL A 143 -14.09 -1.69 8.33
CA VAL A 143 -14.47 -0.31 7.98
C VAL A 143 -15.63 0.14 8.84
N VAL A 144 -15.47 1.32 9.45
CA VAL A 144 -16.52 1.99 10.22
C VAL A 144 -16.63 3.43 9.74
N GLN A 145 -17.84 3.91 9.60
CA GLN A 145 -18.10 5.31 9.25
C GLN A 145 -18.79 6.01 10.42
N GLN A 146 -18.30 7.18 10.77
CA GLN A 146 -18.88 8.05 11.80
C GLN A 146 -18.88 9.49 11.29
N GLY A 147 -20.05 9.99 10.92
CA GLY A 147 -20.17 11.29 10.28
C GLY A 147 -19.41 11.34 8.95
N GLU A 148 -18.52 12.30 8.79
CA GLU A 148 -17.68 12.46 7.62
C GLU A 148 -16.37 11.64 7.67
N THR A 149 -16.15 10.89 8.75
CA THR A 149 -14.92 10.14 8.98
C THR A 149 -15.12 8.66 8.67
N THR A 150 -14.19 8.10 7.92
CA THR A 150 -14.10 6.66 7.65
C THR A 150 -12.85 6.13 8.33
N LEU A 151 -13.01 5.06 9.10
CA LEU A 151 -11.93 4.37 9.80
C LEU A 151 -11.68 3.00 9.15
N LEU A 152 -10.46 2.71 8.75
CA LEU A 152 -10.05 1.42 8.21
C LEU A 152 -9.09 0.75 9.19
N TRP A 153 -9.36 -0.50 9.52
CA TRP A 153 -8.54 -1.33 10.39
C TRP A 153 -7.59 -2.20 9.58
N PHE A 154 -6.34 -2.30 10.04
CA PHE A 154 -5.32 -3.18 9.47
C PHE A 154 -4.71 -4.04 10.59
N ALA A 155 -4.57 -5.33 10.33
CA ALA A 155 -3.93 -6.25 11.26
C ALA A 155 -2.41 -6.16 11.23
N GLN A 156 -1.82 -5.92 10.05
CA GLN A 156 -0.39 -6.06 9.82
C GLN A 156 0.31 -4.72 9.57
N PRO A 157 1.57 -4.62 10.01
CA PRO A 157 2.41 -5.59 10.72
C PRO A 157 2.00 -5.73 12.20
N ALA A 158 1.31 -4.76 12.72
CA ALA A 158 0.62 -4.69 14.01
C ALA A 158 -0.64 -3.86 13.80
N GLU A 159 -1.61 -3.95 14.69
CA GLU A 159 -2.86 -3.21 14.58
C GLU A 159 -2.62 -1.73 14.33
N ARG A 160 -3.21 -1.21 13.25
CA ARG A 160 -3.12 0.21 12.85
C ARG A 160 -4.40 0.62 12.14
N PHE A 161 -4.60 1.93 12.06
CA PHE A 161 -5.82 2.52 11.52
C PHE A 161 -5.48 3.57 10.46
N LEU A 162 -6.21 3.54 9.35
CA LEU A 162 -6.23 4.61 8.38
C LEU A 162 -7.50 5.43 8.60
N ILE A 163 -7.37 6.74 8.65
CA ILE A 163 -8.46 7.67 8.94
C ILE A 163 -8.64 8.57 7.74
N VAL A 164 -9.82 8.54 7.15
CA VAL A 164 -10.23 9.45 6.07
C VAL A 164 -11.22 10.44 6.66
N THR A 165 -10.87 11.72 6.68
CA THR A 165 -11.70 12.72 7.36
C THR A 165 -11.57 14.10 6.70
N SER A 166 -12.28 15.09 7.23
CA SER A 166 -12.15 16.49 6.83
C SER A 166 -10.94 17.16 7.45
N LEU A 167 -10.52 18.28 6.89
CA LEU A 167 -9.43 19.09 7.45
C LEU A 167 -9.75 19.54 8.88
N SER A 168 -10.97 19.97 9.16
CA SER A 168 -11.37 20.40 10.51
C SER A 168 -11.30 19.28 11.53
N GLN A 169 -11.71 18.06 11.16
CA GLN A 169 -11.58 16.89 12.02
C GLN A 169 -10.13 16.45 12.22
N ALA A 170 -9.32 16.52 11.17
CA ALA A 170 -7.89 16.22 11.26
C ALA A 170 -7.18 17.15 12.26
N GLU A 171 -7.48 18.45 12.19
CA GLU A 171 -6.95 19.44 13.14
C GLU A 171 -7.43 19.14 14.58
N ALA A 172 -8.69 18.75 14.75
CA ALA A 172 -9.24 18.38 16.04
C ALA A 172 -8.56 17.12 16.62
N LEU A 173 -8.32 16.10 15.77
CA LEU A 173 -7.60 14.88 16.18
C LEU A 173 -6.16 15.18 16.59
N LYS A 174 -5.46 16.01 15.82
CA LYS A 174 -4.12 16.47 16.16
C LYS A 174 -4.09 17.10 17.56
N GLN A 175 -5.06 17.97 17.84
CA GLN A 175 -5.12 18.67 19.12
C GLN A 175 -5.42 17.73 20.29
N LYS A 176 -6.36 16.80 20.11
CA LYS A 176 -6.72 15.81 21.15
C LYS A 176 -5.59 14.83 21.46
N LEU A 177 -4.74 14.54 20.50
CA LEU A 177 -3.63 13.58 20.64
C LEU A 177 -2.28 14.25 20.95
N ASN A 178 -2.23 15.57 21.01
CA ASN A 178 -0.98 16.33 21.12
C ASN A 178 -0.12 15.96 22.35
N ASP A 179 -0.76 15.64 23.46
CA ASP A 179 -0.05 15.31 24.71
C ASP A 179 0.30 13.82 24.82
N ASP A 180 -0.39 12.94 24.11
CA ASP A 180 -0.29 11.49 24.26
C ASP A 180 0.47 10.82 23.10
N ALA A 181 0.43 11.38 21.91
CA ALA A 181 1.01 10.79 20.70
C ALA A 181 2.21 11.59 20.20
N GLN A 182 3.16 10.88 19.63
CA GLN A 182 4.12 11.53 18.75
C GLN A 182 3.52 11.71 17.35
N PHE A 183 4.09 12.63 16.59
CA PHE A 183 3.67 12.89 15.22
C PHE A 183 4.73 12.43 14.22
N ASN A 184 4.28 12.05 13.04
CA ASN A 184 5.13 11.76 11.90
C ASN A 184 4.38 12.08 10.60
N ASP A 185 5.08 11.97 9.50
CA ASP A 185 4.48 12.05 8.17
C ASP A 185 4.32 10.66 7.55
N SER A 186 4.21 10.59 6.23
CA SER A 186 4.04 9.36 5.45
C SER A 186 5.17 8.35 5.62
N GLN A 187 6.35 8.75 6.06
CA GLN A 187 7.49 7.84 6.18
C GLN A 187 7.23 6.71 7.17
N GLN A 188 6.53 7.00 8.26
CA GLN A 188 6.18 5.95 9.23
C GLN A 188 5.17 4.95 8.65
N TRP A 189 4.16 5.42 7.93
CA TRP A 189 3.20 4.52 7.26
C TRP A 189 3.88 3.69 6.17
N LEU A 190 4.79 4.30 5.42
CA LEU A 190 5.60 3.60 4.43
C LEU A 190 6.42 2.47 5.07
N ALA A 191 7.05 2.72 6.20
CA ALA A 191 7.77 1.69 6.95
C ALA A 191 6.83 0.53 7.36
N LEU A 192 5.63 0.83 7.84
CA LEU A 192 4.64 -0.18 8.20
C LEU A 192 4.16 -0.99 6.99
N ASP A 193 3.97 -0.36 5.82
CA ASP A 193 3.63 -1.07 4.59
C ASP A 193 4.76 -1.97 4.09
N ILE A 194 6.01 -1.56 4.21
CA ILE A 194 7.18 -2.39 3.89
C ILE A 194 7.19 -3.63 4.79
N GLU A 195 7.04 -3.44 6.09
CA GLU A 195 7.02 -4.52 7.09
C GLU A 195 5.82 -5.47 6.88
N ALA A 196 4.68 -4.95 6.45
CA ALA A 196 3.48 -5.72 6.14
C ALA A 196 3.53 -6.43 4.77
N GLY A 197 4.51 -6.13 3.94
CA GLY A 197 4.60 -6.69 2.59
C GLY A 197 3.54 -6.19 1.63
N ILE A 198 3.05 -4.97 1.83
CA ILE A 198 2.10 -4.30 0.93
C ILE A 198 2.89 -3.52 -0.11
N PRO A 199 2.73 -3.82 -1.42
CA PRO A 199 3.52 -3.14 -2.43
C PRO A 199 3.21 -1.66 -2.53
N VAL A 200 4.27 -0.87 -2.73
CA VAL A 200 4.22 0.58 -2.93
C VAL A 200 4.68 0.86 -4.36
N ILE A 201 3.77 1.27 -5.22
CA ILE A 201 4.06 1.58 -6.62
C ILE A 201 4.06 3.10 -6.80
N ASP A 202 5.17 3.63 -7.27
CA ASP A 202 5.36 5.03 -7.62
C ASP A 202 5.56 5.18 -9.14
N PRO A 203 5.61 6.39 -9.71
CA PRO A 203 5.70 6.56 -11.17
C PRO A 203 6.85 5.78 -11.83
N ALA A 204 8.01 5.69 -11.18
CA ALA A 204 9.18 4.99 -11.74
C ALA A 204 8.98 3.48 -11.89
N THR A 205 8.03 2.88 -11.19
CA THR A 205 7.75 1.43 -11.21
C THR A 205 6.37 1.08 -11.74
N SER A 206 5.60 2.07 -12.16
CA SER A 206 4.31 1.87 -12.83
C SER A 206 4.49 1.16 -14.17
N VAL A 207 3.57 0.27 -14.52
CA VAL A 207 3.54 -0.48 -15.79
C VAL A 207 4.76 -1.41 -15.99
N GLN A 208 5.35 -1.89 -14.91
CA GLN A 208 6.49 -2.82 -14.99
C GLN A 208 6.15 -4.24 -14.53
N PHE A 209 5.21 -4.38 -13.60
CA PHE A 209 4.97 -5.65 -12.91
C PHE A 209 3.55 -6.13 -13.11
N ILE A 210 3.39 -7.43 -13.32
CA ILE A 210 2.10 -8.09 -13.10
C ILE A 210 1.82 -8.11 -11.59
N PRO A 211 0.55 -8.18 -11.16
CA PRO A 211 0.23 -8.14 -9.73
C PRO A 211 0.94 -9.21 -8.88
N GLN A 212 1.10 -10.42 -9.43
CA GLN A 212 1.75 -11.52 -8.71
C GLN A 212 3.25 -11.27 -8.46
N ALA A 213 3.91 -10.47 -9.29
CA ALA A 213 5.31 -10.10 -9.05
C ALA A 213 5.49 -9.26 -7.79
N THR A 214 4.41 -8.70 -7.25
CA THR A 214 4.39 -7.90 -6.02
C THR A 214 3.56 -8.56 -4.90
N ASN A 215 3.33 -9.86 -4.98
CA ASN A 215 2.64 -10.68 -3.97
C ASN A 215 1.14 -10.37 -3.80
N LEU A 216 0.50 -9.66 -4.72
CA LEU A 216 -0.89 -9.24 -4.54
C LEU A 216 -1.88 -10.42 -4.49
N GLN A 217 -1.55 -11.59 -5.08
CA GLN A 217 -2.36 -12.79 -4.91
C GLN A 217 -2.42 -13.27 -3.46
N ALA A 218 -1.34 -13.09 -2.69
CA ALA A 218 -1.28 -13.48 -1.28
C ALA A 218 -2.00 -12.47 -0.36
N LEU A 219 -2.36 -11.30 -0.89
CA LEU A 219 -3.07 -10.24 -0.17
C LEU A 219 -4.56 -10.20 -0.52
N ASP A 220 -5.08 -11.21 -1.20
CA ASP A 220 -6.47 -11.32 -1.65
C ASP A 220 -6.92 -10.17 -2.59
N ALA A 221 -5.97 -9.61 -3.33
CA ALA A 221 -6.21 -8.51 -4.26
C ALA A 221 -6.71 -8.95 -5.63
N ILE A 222 -6.66 -10.25 -5.94
CA ILE A 222 -6.92 -10.79 -7.28
C ILE A 222 -8.01 -11.86 -7.18
N SER A 223 -9.08 -11.70 -7.96
CA SER A 223 -10.07 -12.75 -8.20
C SER A 223 -9.69 -13.53 -9.44
N PHE A 224 -9.63 -14.86 -9.33
CA PHE A 224 -9.45 -15.76 -10.46
C PHE A 224 -10.76 -16.43 -10.91
N LYS A 225 -11.88 -16.05 -10.30
CA LYS A 225 -13.19 -16.67 -10.52
C LYS A 225 -14.25 -15.73 -11.11
N LYS A 226 -14.00 -14.42 -11.06
CA LYS A 226 -14.94 -13.43 -11.62
C LYS A 226 -14.84 -13.34 -13.14
N GLY A 227 -15.73 -12.56 -13.75
CA GLY A 227 -15.73 -12.27 -15.19
C GLY A 227 -14.51 -11.45 -15.65
N CYS A 228 -14.52 -11.06 -16.91
CA CYS A 228 -13.39 -10.39 -17.55
C CYS A 228 -13.06 -9.02 -16.94
N TYR A 229 -11.78 -8.71 -16.86
CA TYR A 229 -11.28 -7.40 -16.47
C TYR A 229 -9.99 -7.06 -17.24
N ALA A 230 -9.58 -5.79 -17.18
CA ALA A 230 -8.40 -5.32 -17.91
C ALA A 230 -7.13 -6.06 -17.45
N GLY A 231 -6.43 -6.67 -18.41
CA GLY A 231 -5.18 -7.41 -18.17
C GLY A 231 -5.34 -8.85 -17.70
N GLN A 232 -6.57 -9.34 -17.56
CA GLN A 232 -6.88 -10.66 -17.00
C GLN A 232 -6.13 -11.81 -17.67
N GLU A 233 -5.95 -11.80 -18.97
CA GLU A 233 -5.29 -12.89 -19.69
C GLU A 233 -3.90 -13.16 -19.16
N MET A 234 -3.10 -12.11 -18.99
CA MET A 234 -1.71 -12.22 -18.49
C MET A 234 -1.65 -12.60 -17.02
N VAL A 235 -2.56 -12.05 -16.22
CA VAL A 235 -2.67 -12.39 -14.79
C VAL A 235 -3.06 -13.85 -14.61
N ALA A 236 -4.00 -14.36 -15.42
CA ALA A 236 -4.40 -15.76 -15.42
C ALA A 236 -3.27 -16.69 -15.87
N ARG A 237 -2.51 -16.30 -16.90
CA ARG A 237 -1.34 -17.08 -17.35
C ARG A 237 -0.30 -17.23 -16.25
N ALA A 238 -0.04 -16.17 -15.50
CA ALA A 238 0.91 -16.22 -14.39
C ALA A 238 0.50 -17.25 -13.34
N LYS A 239 -0.81 -17.37 -13.05
CA LYS A 239 -1.31 -18.38 -12.13
C LYS A 239 -1.25 -19.80 -12.71
N TYR A 240 -1.88 -20.00 -13.85
CA TYR A 240 -2.17 -21.36 -14.36
C TYR A 240 -1.01 -21.98 -15.16
N ARG A 241 -0.08 -21.17 -15.64
CA ARG A 241 1.10 -21.64 -16.39
C ARG A 241 2.43 -21.39 -15.69
N GLY A 242 2.41 -20.90 -14.44
CA GLY A 242 3.63 -20.63 -13.68
C GLY A 242 4.55 -19.60 -14.33
N ALA A 243 4.00 -18.62 -15.05
CA ALA A 243 4.79 -17.65 -15.80
C ALA A 243 5.46 -16.61 -14.90
N ASN A 244 4.99 -16.42 -13.67
CA ASN A 244 5.59 -15.48 -12.74
C ASN A 244 6.84 -16.06 -12.08
N LYS A 245 7.96 -15.35 -12.21
CA LYS A 245 9.26 -15.70 -11.62
C LYS A 245 9.75 -14.69 -10.59
N ARG A 246 8.91 -13.76 -10.16
CA ARG A 246 9.26 -12.66 -9.27
C ARG A 246 8.39 -12.65 -8.02
N ALA A 247 8.90 -12.00 -6.99
CA ALA A 247 8.19 -11.76 -5.75
C ALA A 247 8.66 -10.46 -5.11
N LEU A 248 7.83 -9.93 -4.22
CA LEU A 248 8.16 -8.81 -3.37
C LEU A 248 8.92 -9.31 -2.14
N TYR A 249 10.00 -8.62 -1.81
CA TYR A 249 10.81 -8.88 -0.62
C TYR A 249 10.92 -7.64 0.25
N TRP A 250 11.02 -7.85 1.53
CA TRP A 250 11.46 -6.88 2.51
C TRP A 250 12.88 -7.21 2.91
N LEU A 251 13.81 -6.27 2.67
CA LEU A 251 15.21 -6.38 3.07
C LEU A 251 15.50 -5.38 4.19
N ALA A 252 16.37 -5.78 5.11
CA ALA A 252 16.81 -4.88 6.18
C ALA A 252 18.32 -5.03 6.40
N GLY A 253 18.97 -3.92 6.77
CA GLY A 253 20.39 -3.93 7.13
C GLY A 253 21.05 -2.59 6.93
N GLN A 254 22.32 -2.63 6.58
CA GLN A 254 23.17 -1.45 6.43
C GLN A 254 23.21 -1.00 4.97
N ALA A 255 22.99 0.28 4.76
CA ALA A 255 23.17 0.95 3.49
C ALA A 255 23.74 2.36 3.72
N SER A 256 24.71 2.77 2.89
CA SER A 256 25.31 4.10 3.00
C SER A 256 24.35 5.19 2.52
N HIS A 257 23.39 4.84 1.68
CA HIS A 257 22.32 5.72 1.19
C HIS A 257 21.09 4.89 0.82
N LEU A 258 19.93 5.52 0.80
CA LEU A 258 18.70 4.86 0.37
C LEU A 258 18.63 4.84 -1.15
N PRO A 259 18.31 3.68 -1.76
CA PRO A 259 18.09 3.60 -3.21
C PRO A 259 16.79 4.29 -3.60
N GLU A 260 16.76 4.83 -4.80
CA GLU A 260 15.54 5.38 -5.39
C GLU A 260 14.64 4.28 -5.97
N ALA A 261 13.37 4.61 -6.19
CA ALA A 261 12.46 3.71 -6.89
C ALA A 261 13.01 3.32 -8.26
N ASN A 262 12.85 2.06 -8.62
CA ASN A 262 13.38 1.42 -9.82
C ASN A 262 14.90 1.22 -9.84
N ALA A 263 15.63 1.59 -8.81
CA ALA A 263 17.05 1.30 -8.71
C ALA A 263 17.30 -0.21 -8.56
N PRO A 264 18.38 -0.75 -9.13
CA PRO A 264 18.77 -2.12 -8.89
C PRO A 264 19.52 -2.28 -7.57
N LEU A 265 19.55 -3.50 -7.07
CA LEU A 265 20.43 -3.95 -6.00
C LEU A 265 21.49 -4.88 -6.57
N GLU A 266 22.40 -5.33 -5.73
CA GLU A 266 23.38 -6.35 -6.05
C GLU A 266 23.25 -7.54 -5.10
N LEU A 267 23.18 -8.74 -5.68
CA LEU A 267 23.12 -10.01 -4.94
C LEU A 267 24.52 -10.59 -4.84
N GLN A 268 24.92 -10.98 -3.64
CA GLN A 268 26.20 -11.65 -3.40
C GLN A 268 26.20 -13.08 -3.96
N MET A 269 27.17 -13.36 -4.82
CA MET A 269 27.40 -14.65 -5.46
C MET A 269 28.84 -15.08 -5.22
N GLY A 270 29.11 -15.63 -4.03
CA GLY A 270 30.47 -15.91 -3.57
C GLY A 270 31.27 -14.61 -3.39
N GLU A 271 32.34 -14.44 -4.14
CA GLU A 271 33.16 -13.20 -4.13
C GLU A 271 32.66 -12.12 -5.11
N ARG A 272 31.63 -12.45 -5.90
CA ARG A 272 31.09 -11.55 -6.94
C ARG A 272 29.74 -11.00 -6.52
N TRP A 273 29.37 -9.89 -7.14
CA TRP A 273 28.06 -9.26 -6.96
C TRP A 273 27.35 -9.18 -8.30
N ARG A 274 26.09 -9.62 -8.32
CA ARG A 274 25.26 -9.59 -9.52
C ARG A 274 24.16 -8.55 -9.35
N ARG A 275 24.09 -7.63 -10.30
CA ARG A 275 23.00 -6.65 -10.38
C ARG A 275 21.66 -7.37 -10.55
N THR A 276 20.67 -7.01 -9.72
CA THR A 276 19.36 -7.66 -9.72
C THR A 276 18.29 -6.77 -9.06
N GLY A 277 17.05 -7.03 -9.44
CA GLY A 277 15.90 -6.45 -8.79
C GLY A 277 15.54 -5.04 -9.21
N SER A 278 14.43 -4.61 -8.66
CA SER A 278 13.87 -3.26 -8.86
C SER A 278 13.28 -2.80 -7.53
N VAL A 279 13.88 -1.77 -6.95
CA VAL A 279 13.43 -1.19 -5.68
C VAL A 279 12.09 -0.51 -5.87
N LEU A 280 11.14 -0.75 -4.96
CA LEU A 280 9.88 -0.05 -4.92
C LEU A 280 9.90 1.10 -3.93
N ALA A 281 10.42 0.89 -2.72
CA ALA A 281 10.46 1.87 -1.64
C ALA A 281 11.61 1.59 -0.69
N ALA A 282 12.04 2.62 0.02
CA ALA A 282 13.10 2.50 1.02
C ALA A 282 12.90 3.52 2.13
N VAL A 283 13.23 3.15 3.36
CA VAL A 283 13.27 4.06 4.52
C VAL A 283 14.48 3.73 5.38
N GLN A 284 14.97 4.72 6.11
CA GLN A 284 15.92 4.50 7.19
C GLN A 284 15.21 4.70 8.52
N LEU A 285 15.33 3.71 9.41
CA LEU A 285 14.73 3.77 10.74
C LEU A 285 15.59 4.62 11.70
N ASP A 286 15.01 4.96 12.83
CA ASP A 286 15.63 5.76 13.89
C ASP A 286 16.86 5.07 14.55
N ASP A 287 17.00 3.74 14.38
CA ASP A 287 18.17 2.99 14.81
C ASP A 287 19.29 2.92 13.74
N GLY A 288 19.10 3.57 12.59
CA GLY A 288 20.04 3.58 11.49
C GLY A 288 19.90 2.41 10.51
N ILE A 289 19.05 1.44 10.80
CA ILE A 289 18.80 0.31 9.90
C ILE A 289 17.96 0.77 8.69
N SER A 290 18.38 0.40 7.50
CA SER A 290 17.63 0.65 6.27
C SER A 290 16.70 -0.50 5.96
N TRP A 291 15.46 -0.18 5.58
CA TRP A 291 14.47 -1.12 5.07
C TRP A 291 14.20 -0.84 3.61
N ILE A 292 14.23 -1.88 2.80
CA ILE A 292 14.02 -1.77 1.36
C ILE A 292 12.95 -2.76 0.94
N GLN A 293 11.97 -2.27 0.19
CA GLN A 293 11.00 -3.09 -0.52
C GLN A 293 11.45 -3.21 -1.97
N VAL A 294 11.58 -4.44 -2.44
CA VAL A 294 12.17 -4.72 -3.75
C VAL A 294 11.50 -5.91 -4.41
N VAL A 295 11.37 -5.87 -5.73
CA VAL A 295 10.97 -7.03 -6.54
C VAL A 295 12.22 -7.75 -7.01
N LEU A 296 12.32 -9.03 -6.67
CA LEU A 296 13.44 -9.92 -7.01
C LEU A 296 12.91 -11.22 -7.62
N ASN A 297 13.81 -12.07 -8.12
CA ASN A 297 13.45 -13.43 -8.49
C ASN A 297 12.89 -14.17 -7.27
N ASN A 298 11.90 -15.02 -7.47
CA ASN A 298 11.19 -15.70 -6.39
C ASN A 298 11.89 -16.99 -5.89
N ASP A 299 13.06 -17.27 -6.38
CA ASP A 299 13.88 -18.45 -6.05
C ASP A 299 15.10 -18.14 -5.18
N LEU A 300 15.15 -16.97 -4.56
CA LEU A 300 16.26 -16.59 -3.69
C LEU A 300 16.27 -17.44 -2.39
N GLU A 301 17.47 -17.86 -2.00
CA GLU A 301 17.68 -18.52 -0.72
C GLU A 301 17.44 -17.52 0.43
N PRO A 302 16.85 -17.97 1.57
CA PRO A 302 16.54 -17.07 2.68
C PRO A 302 17.74 -16.38 3.31
N ASP A 303 18.93 -16.95 3.19
CA ASP A 303 20.19 -16.41 3.71
C ASP A 303 20.94 -15.54 2.69
N SER A 304 20.33 -15.22 1.56
CA SER A 304 20.92 -14.33 0.56
C SER A 304 21.28 -12.98 1.15
N VAL A 305 22.41 -12.45 0.72
CA VAL A 305 22.91 -11.11 1.09
C VAL A 305 22.86 -10.23 -0.14
N LEU A 306 22.30 -9.04 0.03
CA LEU A 306 22.22 -8.02 -1.02
C LEU A 306 22.84 -6.71 -0.51
N ARG A 307 23.04 -5.79 -1.44
CA ARG A 307 23.45 -4.42 -1.13
C ARG A 307 22.91 -3.46 -2.19
N VAL A 308 22.86 -2.19 -1.86
CA VAL A 308 22.62 -1.14 -2.86
C VAL A 308 23.78 -1.17 -3.88
N GLU A 309 23.47 -0.94 -5.15
CA GLU A 309 24.48 -0.99 -6.23
C GLU A 309 25.66 -0.08 -5.90
N GLY A 310 26.87 -0.65 -5.91
CA GLY A 310 28.10 0.08 -5.62
C GLY A 310 28.40 0.39 -4.16
N ASP A 311 27.54 -0.03 -3.25
CA ASP A 311 27.71 0.20 -1.81
C ASP A 311 28.57 -0.91 -1.18
N GLU A 312 29.88 -0.74 -1.18
CA GLU A 312 30.83 -1.76 -0.71
C GLU A 312 30.64 -2.14 0.75
N GLY A 313 30.18 -1.23 1.60
CA GLY A 313 29.89 -1.48 3.02
C GLY A 313 28.47 -1.97 3.27
N GLY A 314 27.65 -2.09 2.23
CA GLY A 314 26.24 -2.47 2.35
C GLY A 314 26.06 -3.93 2.69
N HIS A 315 25.05 -4.21 3.52
CA HIS A 315 24.68 -5.57 3.92
C HIS A 315 23.18 -5.61 4.24
N LEU A 316 22.39 -6.19 3.34
CA LEU A 316 20.95 -6.30 3.45
C LEU A 316 20.56 -7.79 3.45
N THR A 317 19.66 -8.18 4.32
CA THR A 317 19.16 -9.56 4.40
C THR A 317 17.65 -9.59 4.30
N ILE A 318 17.11 -10.74 3.85
CA ILE A 318 15.68 -10.94 3.66
C ILE A 318 15.00 -11.07 5.03
N GLN A 319 13.92 -10.32 5.20
CA GLN A 319 13.06 -10.36 6.38
C GLN A 319 11.79 -11.15 6.08
N PRO A 320 11.22 -11.86 7.08
CA PRO A 320 9.98 -12.60 6.89
C PRO A 320 8.80 -11.65 6.69
N LEU A 321 7.93 -11.95 5.73
CA LEU A 321 6.66 -11.27 5.52
C LEU A 321 5.55 -11.93 6.35
N PRO A 322 4.48 -11.20 6.73
CA PRO A 322 3.42 -11.75 7.58
C PRO A 322 2.43 -12.65 6.84
N TYR A 323 2.77 -13.12 5.65
CA TYR A 323 1.97 -14.06 4.85
C TYR A 323 2.88 -15.00 4.06
N SER A 324 2.32 -16.09 3.55
CA SER A 324 3.03 -17.08 2.75
C SER A 324 2.66 -16.95 1.28
N LEU A 325 3.64 -17.19 0.40
CA LEU A 325 3.44 -17.31 -1.06
C LEU A 325 3.24 -18.77 -1.49
N ALA A 326 3.38 -19.75 -0.58
CA ALA A 326 3.10 -21.14 -0.89
C ALA A 326 1.61 -21.31 -1.22
N GLU A 327 1.32 -21.96 -2.35
CA GLU A 327 -0.06 -22.35 -2.69
C GLU A 327 -0.50 -23.43 -1.69
N GLU A 328 -1.69 -23.26 -1.09
CA GLU A 328 -2.36 -24.28 -0.31
C GLU A 328 -2.98 -25.36 -1.22
#